data_4481f7f0612917f6258bd6a462c60b44
#
_entry.id   4481f7f0612917f6258bd6a462c60b44
#
_cell.length_a   1.000
_cell.length_b   1.000
_cell.length_c   1.000
_cell.angle_alpha   90.00
_cell.angle_beta   90.00
_cell.angle_gamma   90.00
#
_symmetry.space_group_name_H-M   'P 1'
#
loop_
_entity.id
_entity.type
_entity.pdbx_description
1 polymer ?
#
loop_
_entity_poly.entity_id
_entity_poly.type
_entity_poly.pdbx_seq_one_letter_code
_entity_poly.pdbx_strand_id
1 'polypeptide(L)'
;MFPSALDFPHLPVHLSYFVTANGAFRLNLQPNLAKHINIALVGNPNSGKSSLFNYLTGLKQQVGNFPGVTVDKKTGSSQVAPDLNTTLIDLPGTYSLYPKRHDEWVAYKVLLNQDTDIRPDMVLLVADASNLKRNLLFCSQIIDLGVPVVVALTMMDLAKKKGTQIDIPGLERELGVPVVPINPRKNKGIDQLKKVIAQSAENLYQPPARDFIDNNALAENAIASVKQHFPGISNYKAIHYLINHEHFLLHDTMQDTKIGRAHV
;
A
#
# COMPACT_ATOMS: atom_id res chain seq x y z
N MET A 1 -16.83 -10.13 38.75
CA MET A 1 -15.99 -10.56 37.62
C MET A 1 -16.95 -10.84 36.47
N PHE A 2 -17.07 -9.91 35.49
CA PHE A 2 -18.02 -10.04 34.41
C PHE A 2 -17.32 -10.72 33.23
N PRO A 3 -17.95 -11.69 32.53
CA PRO A 3 -17.34 -12.34 31.39
C PRO A 3 -17.17 -11.36 30.24
N SER A 4 -15.99 -11.40 29.62
CA SER A 4 -15.65 -10.70 28.42
C SER A 4 -16.57 -11.06 27.25
N ALA A 5 -16.80 -10.13 26.31
CA ALA A 5 -17.60 -10.31 25.12
C ALA A 5 -17.32 -11.64 24.42
N LEU A 6 -18.38 -12.40 24.15
CA LEU A 6 -18.30 -13.60 23.31
C LEU A 6 -18.22 -13.14 21.85
N ASP A 7 -17.05 -13.35 21.27
CA ASP A 7 -16.82 -13.10 19.86
C ASP A 7 -17.26 -14.34 19.05
N PHE A 8 -18.24 -14.18 18.17
CA PHE A 8 -18.68 -15.22 17.26
C PHE A 8 -18.22 -14.87 15.84
N PRO A 9 -17.03 -15.30 15.41
CA PRO A 9 -16.39 -14.84 14.17
C PRO A 9 -17.12 -15.26 12.88
N HIS A 10 -18.21 -16.02 12.97
CA HIS A 10 -18.95 -16.52 11.81
C HIS A 10 -20.32 -15.87 11.62
N LEU A 11 -20.72 -14.93 12.47
CA LEU A 11 -21.98 -14.23 12.30
C LEU A 11 -21.76 -12.91 11.52
N PRO A 12 -22.63 -12.56 10.55
CA PRO A 12 -22.53 -11.34 9.76
C PRO A 12 -22.86 -10.07 10.55
N VAL A 13 -22.88 -10.15 11.89
CA VAL A 13 -23.25 -9.06 12.79
C VAL A 13 -22.32 -9.04 13.99
N HIS A 14 -21.87 -7.87 14.38
CA HIS A 14 -21.13 -7.69 15.64
C HIS A 14 -22.15 -7.71 16.78
N LEU A 15 -22.05 -8.72 17.65
CA LEU A 15 -22.93 -8.88 18.81
C LEU A 15 -22.31 -8.16 20.01
N SER A 16 -22.83 -7.02 20.37
CA SER A 16 -22.52 -6.41 21.67
C SER A 16 -23.78 -6.42 22.55
N TYR A 17 -23.62 -6.76 23.82
CA TYR A 17 -24.70 -6.65 24.79
C TYR A 17 -24.34 -5.58 25.82
N PHE A 18 -25.35 -4.89 26.29
CA PHE A 18 -25.22 -4.03 27.45
C PHE A 18 -26.40 -4.28 28.40
N VAL A 19 -26.12 -4.16 29.68
CA VAL A 19 -27.13 -4.29 30.73
C VAL A 19 -27.72 -2.91 30.96
N THR A 20 -29.03 -2.79 30.77
CA THR A 20 -29.74 -1.54 31.07
C THR A 20 -29.85 -1.35 32.60
N ALA A 21 -30.12 -0.11 33.03
CA ALA A 21 -30.32 0.23 34.44
C ALA A 21 -31.40 -0.63 35.14
N ASN A 22 -32.29 -1.25 34.37
CA ASN A 22 -33.35 -2.15 34.89
C ASN A 22 -32.96 -3.62 34.80
N GLY A 23 -31.68 -3.98 34.61
CA GLY A 23 -31.21 -5.36 34.54
C GLY A 23 -31.59 -6.11 33.23
N ALA A 24 -32.21 -5.48 32.24
CA ALA A 24 -32.56 -6.12 30.99
C ALA A 24 -31.34 -6.21 30.05
N PHE A 25 -31.12 -7.39 29.46
CA PHE A 25 -30.11 -7.59 28.42
C PHE A 25 -30.68 -7.05 27.10
N ARG A 26 -30.01 -6.05 26.51
CA ARG A 26 -30.26 -5.64 25.11
C ARG A 26 -29.11 -6.09 24.23
N LEU A 27 -29.44 -6.86 23.22
CA LEU A 27 -28.56 -7.21 22.12
C LEU A 27 -28.54 -6.05 21.13
N ASN A 28 -27.37 -5.47 20.92
CA ASN A 28 -27.17 -4.48 19.86
C ASN A 28 -26.62 -5.23 18.64
N LEU A 29 -27.48 -5.47 17.68
CA LEU A 29 -27.13 -6.05 16.37
C LEU A 29 -26.68 -4.90 15.47
N GLN A 30 -25.39 -4.61 15.42
CA GLN A 30 -24.87 -3.72 14.39
C GLN A 30 -24.59 -4.58 13.15
N PRO A 31 -25.15 -4.22 11.98
CA PRO A 31 -24.74 -4.86 10.74
C PRO A 31 -23.24 -4.64 10.57
N ASN A 32 -22.49 -5.71 10.33
CA ASN A 32 -21.07 -5.61 10.00
C ASN A 32 -20.98 -4.93 8.64
N LEU A 33 -20.86 -3.59 8.64
CA LEU A 33 -20.68 -2.83 7.43
C LEU A 33 -19.38 -3.30 6.79
N ALA A 34 -19.47 -3.84 5.57
CA ALA A 34 -18.32 -4.30 4.83
C ALA A 34 -17.24 -3.20 4.81
N LYS A 35 -16.08 -3.53 5.34
CA LYS A 35 -14.93 -2.62 5.35
C LYS A 35 -14.56 -2.28 3.91
N HIS A 36 -14.20 -1.03 3.65
CA HIS A 36 -13.73 -0.59 2.34
C HIS A 36 -12.33 -0.01 2.46
N ILE A 37 -11.41 -0.43 1.57
CA ILE A 37 -10.06 0.10 1.51
C ILE A 37 -9.66 0.44 0.08
N ASN A 38 -8.81 1.45 -0.06
CA ASN A 38 -8.19 1.86 -1.30
C ASN A 38 -6.80 1.20 -1.42
N ILE A 39 -6.56 0.50 -2.52
CA ILE A 39 -5.28 -0.18 -2.77
C ILE A 39 -4.62 0.45 -3.99
N ALA A 40 -3.45 1.06 -3.79
CA ALA A 40 -2.61 1.48 -4.91
C ALA A 40 -1.89 0.28 -5.52
N LEU A 41 -2.15 0.02 -6.80
CA LEU A 41 -1.46 -1.02 -7.55
C LEU A 41 -0.24 -0.41 -8.25
N VAL A 42 0.95 -0.83 -7.86
CA VAL A 42 2.22 -0.30 -8.34
C VAL A 42 3.12 -1.41 -8.87
N GLY A 43 4.13 -1.05 -9.64
CA GLY A 43 5.11 -1.99 -10.15
C GLY A 43 5.87 -1.45 -11.35
N ASN A 44 6.95 -2.11 -11.69
CA ASN A 44 7.74 -1.75 -12.86
C ASN A 44 6.92 -1.91 -14.15
N PRO A 45 7.22 -1.15 -15.20
CA PRO A 45 6.65 -1.41 -16.53
C PRO A 45 6.82 -2.88 -16.93
N ASN A 46 5.77 -3.47 -17.49
CA ASN A 46 5.71 -4.88 -17.94
C ASN A 46 5.82 -5.94 -16.83
N SER A 47 5.69 -5.59 -15.56
CA SER A 47 5.68 -6.55 -14.43
C SER A 47 4.41 -7.43 -14.37
N GLY A 48 3.42 -7.20 -15.22
CA GLY A 48 2.13 -7.91 -15.19
C GLY A 48 1.04 -7.18 -14.40
N LYS A 49 1.28 -5.92 -14.01
CA LYS A 49 0.37 -5.05 -13.24
C LYS A 49 -1.03 -4.98 -13.85
N SER A 50 -1.16 -4.61 -15.12
CA SER A 50 -2.46 -4.53 -15.82
C SER A 50 -3.17 -5.88 -15.93
N SER A 51 -2.44 -6.99 -16.04
CA SER A 51 -3.05 -8.33 -16.03
C SER A 51 -3.66 -8.66 -14.66
N LEU A 52 -2.99 -8.28 -13.58
CA LEU A 52 -3.51 -8.46 -12.22
C LEU A 52 -4.72 -7.54 -11.97
N PHE A 53 -4.62 -6.26 -12.37
CA PHE A 53 -5.72 -5.30 -12.25
C PHE A 53 -6.99 -5.80 -12.94
N ASN A 54 -6.88 -6.18 -14.21
CA ASN A 54 -8.02 -6.70 -14.99
C ASN A 54 -8.61 -7.97 -14.37
N TYR A 55 -7.75 -8.83 -13.84
CA TYR A 55 -8.21 -10.06 -13.17
C TYR A 55 -9.01 -9.75 -11.91
N LEU A 56 -8.48 -8.90 -11.03
CA LEU A 56 -9.10 -8.61 -9.74
C LEU A 56 -10.39 -7.80 -9.88
N THR A 57 -10.45 -6.90 -10.86
CA THR A 57 -11.63 -6.04 -11.09
C THR A 57 -12.69 -6.69 -11.99
N GLY A 58 -12.37 -7.83 -12.64
CA GLY A 58 -13.24 -8.46 -13.61
C GLY A 58 -13.59 -7.52 -14.78
N LEU A 59 -12.65 -6.64 -15.18
CA LEU A 59 -12.83 -5.58 -16.19
C LEU A 59 -13.86 -4.51 -15.82
N LYS A 60 -14.36 -4.51 -14.59
CA LYS A 60 -15.21 -3.43 -14.04
C LYS A 60 -14.31 -2.26 -13.63
N GLN A 61 -13.88 -1.48 -14.61
CA GLN A 61 -12.97 -0.36 -14.39
C GLN A 61 -13.64 0.95 -14.80
N GLN A 62 -13.26 2.01 -14.11
CA GLN A 62 -13.55 3.39 -14.48
C GLN A 62 -12.26 4.02 -14.99
N VAL A 63 -12.35 4.74 -16.08
CA VAL A 63 -11.22 5.47 -16.69
C VAL A 63 -11.52 6.95 -16.57
N GLY A 64 -10.56 7.70 -16.10
CA GLY A 64 -10.58 9.16 -16.00
C GLY A 64 -9.14 9.68 -16.09
N ASN A 65 -8.93 10.93 -15.71
CA ASN A 65 -7.58 11.48 -15.60
C ASN A 65 -7.24 11.75 -14.13
N PHE A 66 -5.97 11.69 -13.80
CA PHE A 66 -5.50 12.20 -12.53
C PHE A 66 -5.65 13.73 -12.49
N PRO A 67 -5.97 14.33 -11.33
CA PRO A 67 -6.18 15.76 -11.22
C PRO A 67 -4.99 16.58 -11.75
N GLY A 68 -5.27 17.56 -12.63
CA GLY A 68 -4.26 18.49 -13.15
C GLY A 68 -3.26 17.92 -14.16
N VAL A 69 -3.46 16.67 -14.62
CA VAL A 69 -2.55 16.05 -15.62
C VAL A 69 -3.32 15.21 -16.63
N THR A 70 -2.74 15.04 -17.83
CA THR A 70 -3.30 14.22 -18.92
C THR A 70 -2.90 12.73 -18.80
N VAL A 71 -2.80 12.23 -17.58
CA VAL A 71 -2.44 10.82 -17.30
C VAL A 71 -3.69 10.05 -16.92
N ASP A 72 -3.91 8.93 -17.59
CA ASP A 72 -5.07 8.09 -17.35
C ASP A 72 -5.10 7.54 -15.91
N LYS A 73 -6.22 7.77 -15.23
CA LYS A 73 -6.54 7.18 -13.94
C LYS A 73 -7.46 5.98 -14.18
N LYS A 74 -7.00 4.80 -13.84
CA LYS A 74 -7.81 3.58 -13.88
C LYS A 74 -8.11 3.11 -12.47
N THR A 75 -9.39 3.04 -12.14
CA THR A 75 -9.85 2.48 -10.87
C THR A 75 -10.80 1.33 -11.13
N GLY A 76 -10.86 0.39 -10.22
CA GLY A 76 -11.77 -0.74 -10.33
C GLY A 76 -12.10 -1.33 -8.97
N SER A 77 -13.33 -1.81 -8.82
CA SER A 77 -13.78 -2.43 -7.58
C SER A 77 -13.48 -3.92 -7.58
N SER A 78 -13.07 -4.45 -6.45
CA SER A 78 -12.85 -5.87 -6.21
C SER A 78 -13.31 -6.24 -4.81
N GLN A 79 -13.90 -7.43 -4.68
CA GLN A 79 -14.18 -8.02 -3.37
C GLN A 79 -13.06 -9.02 -3.04
N VAL A 80 -12.29 -8.75 -2.01
CA VAL A 80 -11.18 -9.61 -1.59
C VAL A 80 -11.57 -10.59 -0.49
N ALA A 81 -12.56 -10.21 0.34
CA ALA A 81 -13.20 -11.08 1.32
C ALA A 81 -14.71 -10.77 1.37
N PRO A 82 -15.56 -11.62 1.97
CA PRO A 82 -17.01 -11.38 2.05
C PRO A 82 -17.37 -10.03 2.69
N ASP A 83 -16.57 -9.56 3.62
CA ASP A 83 -16.72 -8.34 4.40
C ASP A 83 -15.71 -7.24 4.03
N LEU A 84 -14.88 -7.45 2.99
CA LEU A 84 -13.88 -6.49 2.55
C LEU A 84 -14.01 -6.18 1.06
N ASN A 85 -14.51 -4.99 0.79
CA ASN A 85 -14.52 -4.39 -0.55
C ASN A 85 -13.28 -3.53 -0.75
N THR A 86 -12.76 -3.50 -1.97
CA THR A 86 -11.57 -2.70 -2.30
C THR A 86 -11.79 -1.88 -3.55
N THR A 87 -11.24 -0.67 -3.57
CA THR A 87 -10.99 0.08 -4.80
C THR A 87 -9.52 -0.05 -5.15
N LEU A 88 -9.24 -0.69 -6.28
CA LEU A 88 -7.92 -0.76 -6.86
C LEU A 88 -7.66 0.48 -7.71
N ILE A 89 -6.51 1.11 -7.51
CA ILE A 89 -6.07 2.31 -8.24
C ILE A 89 -4.82 1.93 -9.02
N ASP A 90 -4.93 1.81 -10.34
CA ASP A 90 -3.80 1.45 -11.21
C ASP A 90 -2.91 2.66 -11.43
N LEU A 91 -1.73 2.69 -10.81
CA LEU A 91 -0.78 3.76 -10.97
C LEU A 91 0.15 3.51 -12.16
N PRO A 92 0.66 4.56 -12.80
CA PRO A 92 1.66 4.43 -13.86
C PRO A 92 2.86 3.59 -13.42
N GLY A 93 3.38 2.76 -14.33
CA GLY A 93 4.54 1.93 -14.04
C GLY A 93 5.80 2.76 -13.87
N THR A 94 6.54 2.52 -12.78
CA THR A 94 7.80 3.21 -12.51
C THR A 94 8.86 2.24 -12.00
N TYR A 95 10.13 2.62 -12.13
CA TYR A 95 11.27 1.83 -11.65
C TYR A 95 11.81 2.32 -10.32
N SER A 96 11.43 3.52 -9.89
CA SER A 96 11.87 4.09 -8.62
C SER A 96 10.95 5.23 -8.18
N LEU A 97 11.07 5.65 -6.91
CA LEU A 97 10.39 6.83 -6.37
C LEU A 97 11.12 8.15 -6.68
N TYR A 98 12.02 8.15 -7.68
CA TYR A 98 12.65 9.36 -8.21
C TYR A 98 12.10 9.62 -9.61
N PRO A 99 10.96 10.33 -9.72
CA PRO A 99 10.27 10.50 -11.00
C PRO A 99 11.10 11.34 -11.96
N LYS A 100 11.26 10.83 -13.18
CA LYS A 100 11.92 11.52 -14.29
C LYS A 100 10.95 11.97 -15.38
N ARG A 101 9.79 11.29 -15.44
CA ARG A 101 8.75 11.54 -16.45
C ARG A 101 7.47 12.00 -15.75
N HIS A 102 6.62 12.67 -16.50
CA HIS A 102 5.40 13.27 -15.98
C HIS A 102 4.42 12.23 -15.40
N ASP A 103 4.31 11.07 -16.03
CA ASP A 103 3.49 9.96 -15.57
C ASP A 103 4.01 9.35 -14.24
N GLU A 104 5.33 9.32 -14.05
CA GLU A 104 5.93 8.84 -12.80
C GLU A 104 5.64 9.78 -11.62
N TRP A 105 5.51 11.11 -11.86
CA TRP A 105 5.12 12.08 -10.85
C TRP A 105 3.72 11.82 -10.28
N VAL A 106 2.81 11.29 -11.10
CA VAL A 106 1.47 10.91 -10.63
C VAL A 106 1.57 9.80 -9.58
N ALA A 107 2.28 8.71 -9.91
CA ALA A 107 2.48 7.61 -8.95
C ALA A 107 3.18 8.11 -7.68
N TYR A 108 4.18 8.95 -7.81
CA TYR A 108 4.93 9.55 -6.73
C TYR A 108 4.03 10.35 -5.78
N LYS A 109 3.20 11.27 -6.28
CA LYS A 109 2.29 12.10 -5.48
C LYS A 109 1.27 11.25 -4.72
N VAL A 110 0.66 10.27 -5.38
CA VAL A 110 -0.31 9.36 -4.74
C VAL A 110 0.34 8.56 -3.61
N LEU A 111 1.53 7.99 -3.84
CA LEU A 111 2.24 7.18 -2.85
C LEU A 111 2.73 7.98 -1.64
N LEU A 112 3.04 9.24 -1.84
CA LEU A 112 3.42 10.14 -0.75
C LEU A 112 2.22 10.83 -0.07
N ASN A 113 0.99 10.47 -0.45
CA ASN A 113 -0.25 11.09 0.05
C ASN A 113 -0.34 12.59 -0.21
N GLN A 114 0.21 13.07 -1.33
CA GLN A 114 0.12 14.46 -1.78
C GLN A 114 -1.05 14.70 -2.75
N ASP A 115 -1.74 13.65 -3.13
CA ASP A 115 -3.01 13.74 -3.86
C ASP A 115 -4.16 13.83 -2.85
N THR A 116 -5.00 14.84 -2.95
CA THR A 116 -6.11 15.08 -2.02
C THR A 116 -7.25 14.10 -2.24
N ASP A 117 -7.40 13.61 -3.47
CA ASP A 117 -8.54 12.81 -3.89
C ASP A 117 -8.28 11.30 -3.75
N ILE A 118 -7.00 10.92 -3.65
CA ILE A 118 -6.58 9.52 -3.64
C ILE A 118 -5.62 9.27 -2.48
N ARG A 119 -6.12 8.59 -1.46
CA ARG A 119 -5.30 8.13 -0.33
C ARG A 119 -5.37 6.61 -0.25
N PRO A 120 -4.35 5.90 -0.71
CA PRO A 120 -4.30 4.46 -0.57
C PRO A 120 -4.09 4.06 0.90
N ASP A 121 -4.86 3.09 1.36
CA ASP A 121 -4.69 2.46 2.68
C ASP A 121 -3.61 1.37 2.64
N MET A 122 -3.35 0.82 1.44
CA MET A 122 -2.41 -0.25 1.21
C MET A 122 -1.79 -0.14 -0.18
N VAL A 123 -0.58 -0.64 -0.33
CA VAL A 123 0.10 -0.78 -1.62
C VAL A 123 0.19 -2.26 -2.01
N LEU A 124 -0.33 -2.61 -3.18
CA LEU A 124 -0.12 -3.90 -3.82
C LEU A 124 0.97 -3.74 -4.87
N LEU A 125 2.16 -4.23 -4.55
CA LEU A 125 3.34 -4.08 -5.40
C LEU A 125 3.51 -5.30 -6.29
N VAL A 126 3.51 -5.10 -7.60
CA VAL A 126 3.69 -6.17 -8.59
C VAL A 126 5.15 -6.23 -9.03
N ALA A 127 5.83 -7.33 -8.67
CA ALA A 127 7.23 -7.56 -8.96
C ALA A 127 7.42 -8.72 -9.94
N ASP A 128 8.29 -8.54 -10.94
CA ASP A 128 8.65 -9.56 -11.92
C ASP A 128 9.78 -10.45 -11.39
N ALA A 129 9.47 -11.71 -11.10
CA ALA A 129 10.41 -12.72 -10.62
C ALA A 129 11.55 -12.99 -11.62
N SER A 130 11.29 -12.87 -12.91
CA SER A 130 12.31 -13.13 -13.95
C SER A 130 13.35 -12.01 -14.06
N ASN A 131 13.10 -10.87 -13.38
CA ASN A 131 13.99 -9.72 -13.30
C ASN A 131 13.99 -9.12 -11.88
N LEU A 132 14.08 -10.00 -10.87
CA LEU A 132 13.88 -9.66 -9.46
C LEU A 132 14.84 -8.57 -8.98
N LYS A 133 16.12 -8.66 -9.33
CA LYS A 133 17.15 -7.68 -8.93
C LYS A 133 16.72 -6.23 -9.24
N ARG A 134 16.13 -6.00 -10.42
CA ARG A 134 15.68 -4.66 -10.82
C ARG A 134 14.41 -4.24 -10.05
N ASN A 135 13.53 -5.20 -9.74
CA ASN A 135 12.30 -4.92 -9.03
C ASN A 135 12.53 -4.66 -7.54
N LEU A 136 13.54 -5.31 -6.93
CA LEU A 136 13.82 -5.16 -5.50
C LEU A 136 14.19 -3.74 -5.09
N LEU A 137 14.84 -2.95 -5.97
CA LEU A 137 15.11 -1.54 -5.68
C LEU A 137 13.81 -0.75 -5.47
N PHE A 138 12.83 -0.96 -6.33
CA PHE A 138 11.53 -0.29 -6.18
C PHE A 138 10.74 -0.86 -4.99
N CYS A 139 10.86 -2.17 -4.72
CA CYS A 139 10.25 -2.79 -3.54
C CYS A 139 10.75 -2.15 -2.25
N SER A 140 12.08 -2.02 -2.08
CA SER A 140 12.66 -1.42 -0.87
C SER A 140 12.18 0.02 -0.67
N GLN A 141 12.14 0.81 -1.73
CA GLN A 141 11.66 2.19 -1.67
C GLN A 141 10.19 2.29 -1.25
N ILE A 142 9.32 1.42 -1.76
CA ILE A 142 7.90 1.40 -1.40
C ILE A 142 7.72 0.95 0.06
N ILE A 143 8.48 -0.03 0.51
CA ILE A 143 8.41 -0.52 1.89
C ILE A 143 8.89 0.56 2.86
N ASP A 144 9.98 1.27 2.53
CA ASP A 144 10.54 2.35 3.36
C ASP A 144 9.60 3.57 3.47
N LEU A 145 8.54 3.69 2.62
CA LEU A 145 7.49 4.70 2.84
C LEU A 145 6.70 4.48 4.14
N GLY A 146 6.77 3.28 4.73
CA GLY A 146 6.09 2.97 5.99
C GLY A 146 4.57 2.81 5.83
N VAL A 147 4.09 2.39 4.66
CA VAL A 147 2.68 2.06 4.40
C VAL A 147 2.50 0.53 4.34
N PRO A 148 1.30 0.00 4.58
CA PRO A 148 1.04 -1.43 4.38
C PRO A 148 1.34 -1.88 2.95
N VAL A 149 2.18 -2.90 2.80
CA VAL A 149 2.60 -3.42 1.48
C VAL A 149 2.37 -4.93 1.40
N VAL A 150 1.84 -5.38 0.27
CA VAL A 150 1.82 -6.79 -0.13
C VAL A 150 2.51 -6.90 -1.49
N VAL A 151 3.45 -7.83 -1.62
CA VAL A 151 4.16 -8.07 -2.88
C VAL A 151 3.51 -9.21 -3.65
N ALA A 152 3.00 -8.91 -4.84
CA ALA A 152 2.49 -9.90 -5.80
C ALA A 152 3.63 -10.27 -6.78
N LEU A 153 4.22 -11.43 -6.62
CA LEU A 153 5.37 -11.88 -7.41
C LEU A 153 4.88 -12.61 -8.67
N THR A 154 5.10 -12.01 -9.82
CA THR A 154 4.68 -12.51 -11.13
C THR A 154 5.82 -13.21 -11.87
N MET A 155 5.56 -13.76 -13.06
CA MET A 155 6.55 -14.30 -13.99
C MET A 155 7.44 -15.41 -13.40
N MET A 156 6.97 -16.15 -12.39
CA MET A 156 7.68 -17.28 -11.78
C MET A 156 8.05 -18.37 -12.79
N ASP A 157 7.21 -18.59 -13.80
CA ASP A 157 7.46 -19.52 -14.90
C ASP A 157 8.63 -19.06 -15.79
N LEU A 158 8.76 -17.78 -16.03
CA LEU A 158 9.90 -17.21 -16.76
C LEU A 158 11.19 -17.28 -15.93
N ALA A 159 11.13 -16.97 -14.64
CA ALA A 159 12.27 -17.12 -13.74
C ALA A 159 12.79 -18.57 -13.75
N LYS A 160 11.88 -19.55 -13.61
CA LYS A 160 12.22 -20.98 -13.67
C LYS A 160 12.84 -21.36 -15.02
N LYS A 161 12.31 -20.87 -16.14
CA LYS A 161 12.89 -21.12 -17.49
C LYS A 161 14.30 -20.56 -17.64
N LYS A 162 14.62 -19.46 -16.92
CA LYS A 162 15.98 -18.88 -16.87
C LYS A 162 16.91 -19.56 -15.87
N GLY A 163 16.47 -20.67 -15.24
CA GLY A 163 17.25 -21.40 -14.23
C GLY A 163 17.28 -20.72 -12.85
N THR A 164 16.45 -19.68 -12.63
CA THR A 164 16.41 -18.98 -11.35
C THR A 164 15.40 -19.64 -10.42
N GLN A 165 15.84 -20.07 -9.24
CA GLN A 165 15.00 -20.50 -8.14
C GLN A 165 14.88 -19.34 -7.14
N ILE A 166 13.66 -19.07 -6.67
CA ILE A 166 13.38 -18.00 -5.73
C ILE A 166 12.91 -18.62 -4.42
N ASP A 167 13.63 -18.34 -3.34
CA ASP A 167 13.24 -18.65 -1.97
C ASP A 167 12.20 -17.61 -1.51
N ILE A 168 10.91 -17.93 -1.64
CA ILE A 168 9.82 -17.02 -1.24
C ILE A 168 9.86 -16.72 0.26
N PRO A 169 9.98 -17.73 1.17
CA PRO A 169 10.10 -17.44 2.59
C PRO A 169 11.31 -16.59 2.95
N GLY A 170 12.44 -16.81 2.28
CA GLY A 170 13.63 -15.97 2.43
C GLY A 170 13.38 -14.54 1.98
N LEU A 171 12.69 -14.37 0.84
CA LEU A 171 12.36 -13.04 0.32
C LEU A 171 11.39 -12.29 1.25
N GLU A 172 10.39 -12.96 1.83
CA GLU A 172 9.48 -12.38 2.84
C GLU A 172 10.26 -11.91 4.08
N ARG A 173 11.17 -12.74 4.60
CA ARG A 173 12.00 -12.36 5.76
C ARG A 173 12.87 -11.15 5.46
N GLU A 174 13.50 -11.11 4.27
CA GLU A 174 14.37 -9.99 3.89
C GLU A 174 13.60 -8.70 3.62
N LEU A 175 12.42 -8.79 2.99
CA LEU A 175 11.58 -7.62 2.73
C LEU A 175 10.76 -7.17 3.95
N GLY A 176 10.50 -8.08 4.90
CA GLY A 176 9.65 -7.82 6.06
C GLY A 176 8.17 -7.60 5.73
N VAL A 177 7.73 -8.01 4.53
CA VAL A 177 6.35 -7.90 4.06
C VAL A 177 5.93 -9.18 3.34
N PRO A 178 4.63 -9.50 3.29
CA PRO A 178 4.14 -10.69 2.59
C PRO A 178 4.49 -10.71 1.11
N VAL A 179 4.92 -11.87 0.59
CA VAL A 179 5.23 -12.10 -0.83
C VAL A 179 4.41 -13.27 -1.36
N VAL A 180 3.53 -13.00 -2.30
CA VAL A 180 2.63 -14.02 -2.86
C VAL A 180 2.95 -14.26 -4.33
N PRO A 181 3.43 -15.46 -4.70
CA PRO A 181 3.64 -15.82 -6.09
C PRO A 181 2.28 -15.99 -6.81
N ILE A 182 2.13 -15.29 -7.93
CA ILE A 182 0.87 -15.28 -8.70
C ILE A 182 1.10 -15.47 -10.20
N ASN A 183 0.08 -15.99 -10.85
CA ASN A 183 -0.05 -15.94 -12.30
C ASN A 183 -1.52 -15.67 -12.68
N PRO A 184 -1.90 -14.40 -12.89
CA PRO A 184 -3.29 -14.03 -13.20
C PRO A 184 -3.84 -14.70 -14.46
N ARG A 185 -2.98 -14.88 -15.47
CA ARG A 185 -3.40 -15.54 -16.74
C ARG A 185 -3.76 -17.02 -16.56
N LYS A 186 -3.20 -17.68 -15.55
CA LYS A 186 -3.44 -19.10 -15.23
C LYS A 186 -4.30 -19.28 -13.98
N ASN A 187 -4.86 -18.22 -13.45
CA ASN A 187 -5.63 -18.21 -12.20
C ASN A 187 -4.88 -18.88 -11.02
N LYS A 188 -3.57 -18.64 -10.89
CA LYS A 188 -2.76 -19.24 -9.82
C LYS A 188 -2.36 -18.20 -8.79
N GLY A 189 -2.48 -18.56 -7.51
CA GLY A 189 -2.08 -17.72 -6.38
C GLY A 189 -3.00 -16.55 -6.06
N ILE A 190 -4.11 -16.38 -6.80
CA ILE A 190 -5.00 -15.21 -6.62
C ILE A 190 -5.81 -15.30 -5.33
N ASP A 191 -6.34 -16.48 -5.00
CA ASP A 191 -7.08 -16.70 -3.74
C ASP A 191 -6.16 -16.49 -2.54
N GLN A 192 -4.91 -16.94 -2.63
CA GLN A 192 -3.92 -16.68 -1.58
C GLN A 192 -3.60 -15.18 -1.48
N LEU A 193 -3.45 -14.47 -2.60
CA LEU A 193 -3.25 -13.03 -2.62
C LEU A 193 -4.39 -12.29 -1.93
N LYS A 194 -5.64 -12.66 -2.25
CA LYS A 194 -6.83 -12.08 -1.61
C LYS A 194 -6.84 -12.31 -0.09
N LYS A 195 -6.52 -13.52 0.36
CA LYS A 195 -6.42 -13.84 1.80
C LYS A 195 -5.36 -12.96 2.47
N VAL A 196 -4.18 -12.82 1.88
CA VAL A 196 -3.09 -12.01 2.44
C VAL A 196 -3.47 -10.54 2.47
N ILE A 197 -4.14 -10.01 1.45
CA ILE A 197 -4.65 -8.63 1.45
C ILE A 197 -5.65 -8.43 2.60
N ALA A 198 -6.61 -9.35 2.78
CA ALA A 198 -7.59 -9.27 3.85
C ALA A 198 -6.92 -9.30 5.23
N GLN A 199 -5.99 -10.23 5.47
CA GLN A 199 -5.23 -10.32 6.71
C GLN A 199 -4.40 -9.06 6.99
N SER A 200 -3.77 -8.49 5.95
CA SER A 200 -3.00 -7.25 6.09
C SER A 200 -3.87 -6.03 6.35
N ALA A 201 -5.12 -6.05 5.92
CA ALA A 201 -6.10 -4.99 6.17
C ALA A 201 -6.72 -5.06 7.58
N GLU A 202 -6.77 -6.26 8.18
CA GLU A 202 -7.26 -6.47 9.55
C GLU A 202 -6.20 -6.19 10.61
N ASN A 203 -4.96 -6.61 10.33
CA ASN A 203 -3.86 -6.44 11.26
C ASN A 203 -3.38 -4.99 11.25
N LEU A 204 -3.09 -4.46 12.44
CA LEU A 204 -2.37 -3.21 12.55
C LEU A 204 -1.02 -3.38 11.85
N TYR A 205 -0.82 -2.62 10.77
CA TYR A 205 0.44 -2.64 10.05
C TYR A 205 1.60 -2.30 10.99
N GLN A 206 2.56 -3.20 11.02
CA GLN A 206 3.85 -2.93 11.66
C GLN A 206 4.89 -2.79 10.55
N PRO A 207 5.52 -1.62 10.42
CA PRO A 207 6.60 -1.46 9.45
C PRO A 207 7.72 -2.44 9.77
N PRO A 208 8.52 -2.87 8.76
CA PRO A 208 9.71 -3.68 8.99
C PRO A 208 10.60 -3.05 10.07
N ALA A 209 11.28 -3.90 10.84
CA ALA A 209 12.11 -3.47 11.95
C ALA A 209 13.33 -2.62 11.53
N ARG A 210 13.59 -2.52 10.23
CA ARG A 210 14.70 -1.75 9.66
C ARG A 210 14.26 -1.01 8.39
N ASP A 211 14.82 0.17 8.16
CA ASP A 211 14.83 0.82 6.86
C ASP A 211 15.84 0.11 5.95
N PHE A 212 15.55 -0.07 4.65
CA PHE A 212 16.51 -0.58 3.67
C PHE A 212 17.61 0.42 3.40
N ILE A 213 17.30 1.71 3.52
CA ILE A 213 18.24 2.81 3.37
C ILE A 213 18.33 3.50 4.72
N ASP A 214 19.54 3.52 5.32
CA ASP A 214 19.78 4.28 6.55
C ASP A 214 19.79 5.78 6.25
N ASN A 215 18.62 6.35 6.34
CA ASN A 215 18.40 7.77 6.07
C ASN A 215 18.80 8.67 7.24
N ASN A 216 18.85 8.14 8.47
CA ASN A 216 19.23 8.91 9.66
C ASN A 216 20.68 9.39 9.55
N ALA A 217 21.58 8.53 9.09
CA ALA A 217 22.99 8.90 8.91
C ALA A 217 23.20 10.06 7.92
N LEU A 218 22.22 10.31 7.02
CA LEU A 218 22.32 11.33 5.99
C LEU A 218 21.81 12.70 6.40
N ALA A 219 20.75 12.77 7.19
CA ALA A 219 20.04 14.04 7.45
C ALA A 219 19.19 14.02 8.75
N GLU A 220 19.74 13.52 9.86
CA GLU A 220 19.00 13.29 11.11
C GLU A 220 18.20 14.51 11.58
N ASN A 221 18.86 15.68 11.68
CA ASN A 221 18.22 16.91 12.14
C ASN A 221 17.09 17.39 11.23
N ALA A 222 17.30 17.26 9.91
CA ALA A 222 16.29 17.66 8.93
C ALA A 222 15.09 16.71 8.94
N ILE A 223 15.32 15.39 9.05
CA ILE A 223 14.28 14.40 9.21
C ILE A 223 13.48 14.64 10.49
N ALA A 224 14.15 14.89 11.62
CA ALA A 224 13.50 15.18 12.89
C ALA A 224 12.60 16.43 12.80
N SER A 225 13.06 17.48 12.14
CA SER A 225 12.28 18.69 11.90
C SER A 225 11.01 18.41 11.10
N VAL A 226 11.12 17.65 9.99
CA VAL A 226 9.93 17.27 9.19
C VAL A 226 8.96 16.44 10.01
N LYS A 227 9.44 15.47 10.78
CA LYS A 227 8.60 14.58 11.61
C LYS A 227 7.88 15.31 12.75
N GLN A 228 8.39 16.45 13.22
CA GLN A 228 7.65 17.31 14.15
C GLN A 228 6.36 17.89 13.54
N HIS A 229 6.40 18.20 12.23
CA HIS A 229 5.23 18.72 11.49
C HIS A 229 4.33 17.61 10.95
N PHE A 230 4.91 16.44 10.65
CA PHE A 230 4.22 15.26 10.12
C PHE A 230 4.46 14.04 11.01
N PRO A 231 3.78 13.94 12.16
CA PRO A 231 3.97 12.82 13.07
C PRO A 231 3.57 11.49 12.39
N GLY A 232 4.35 10.44 12.65
CA GLY A 232 4.06 9.08 12.19
C GLY A 232 4.55 8.73 10.78
N ILE A 233 5.19 9.65 10.05
CA ILE A 233 5.80 9.30 8.76
C ILE A 233 7.15 8.60 8.95
N SER A 234 7.54 7.76 7.97
CA SER A 234 8.86 7.12 7.93
C SER A 234 9.97 8.14 7.66
N ASN A 235 11.22 7.79 7.98
CA ASN A 235 12.37 8.63 7.68
C ASN A 235 12.54 8.83 6.18
N TYR A 236 12.32 7.76 5.40
CA TYR A 236 12.39 7.82 3.95
C TYR A 236 11.35 8.78 3.36
N LYS A 237 10.12 8.74 3.87
CA LYS A 237 9.07 9.68 3.46
C LYS A 237 9.41 11.12 3.82
N ALA A 238 10.01 11.36 5.00
CA ALA A 238 10.46 12.68 5.43
C ALA A 238 11.52 13.25 4.48
N ILE A 239 12.47 12.44 4.01
CA ILE A 239 13.47 12.85 3.01
C ILE A 239 12.81 13.27 1.69
N HIS A 240 11.84 12.51 1.22
CA HIS A 240 11.10 12.89 0.01
C HIS A 240 10.36 14.22 0.14
N TYR A 241 9.86 14.55 1.34
CA TYR A 241 9.27 15.85 1.61
C TYR A 241 10.31 16.97 1.55
N LEU A 242 11.53 16.73 2.06
CA LEU A 242 12.64 17.70 1.97
C LEU A 242 13.08 17.94 0.53
N ILE A 243 13.29 16.87 -0.23
CA ILE A 243 13.83 16.97 -1.60
C ILE A 243 12.84 17.64 -2.56
N ASN A 244 11.54 17.40 -2.37
CA ASN A 244 10.52 17.82 -3.31
C ASN A 244 9.51 18.81 -2.72
N HIS A 245 9.89 19.56 -1.68
CA HIS A 245 9.01 20.49 -0.96
C HIS A 245 8.35 21.53 -1.89
N GLU A 246 9.03 21.97 -2.94
CA GLU A 246 8.51 22.92 -3.93
C GLU A 246 7.38 22.35 -4.79
N HIS A 247 7.36 21.02 -4.99
CA HIS A 247 6.34 20.32 -5.77
C HIS A 247 5.15 19.85 -4.94
N PHE A 248 5.26 19.93 -3.61
CA PHE A 248 4.17 19.61 -2.71
C PHE A 248 3.42 20.90 -2.36
N LEU A 249 2.10 20.87 -2.50
CA LEU A 249 1.21 21.89 -1.92
C LEU A 249 1.22 21.70 -0.41
N LEU A 250 2.32 22.10 0.23
CA LEU A 250 2.36 22.21 1.67
C LEU A 250 1.46 23.38 2.02
N HIS A 251 0.49 23.21 2.92
CA HIS A 251 -0.36 24.28 3.39
C HIS A 251 0.50 25.50 3.77
N ASP A 252 0.01 26.71 3.51
CA ASP A 252 0.72 28.01 3.70
C ASP A 252 1.42 28.14 5.06
N THR A 253 0.91 27.48 6.10
CA THR A 253 1.53 27.41 7.44
C THR A 253 2.92 26.75 7.44
N MET A 254 3.30 26.00 6.41
CA MET A 254 4.64 25.39 6.29
C MET A 254 5.59 26.19 5.42
N GLN A 255 5.11 27.03 4.52
CA GLN A 255 5.94 27.97 3.77
C GLN A 255 6.57 29.02 4.69
N ASP A 256 5.89 29.40 5.77
CA ASP A 256 6.41 30.32 6.78
C ASP A 256 7.43 29.70 7.73
N THR A 257 7.43 28.39 7.91
CA THR A 257 8.45 27.67 8.68
C THR A 257 9.61 27.29 7.74
N LYS A 258 10.60 28.13 7.63
CA LYS A 258 11.94 28.05 6.99
C LYS A 258 12.54 26.64 6.77
N ILE A 259 11.75 25.62 6.37
CA ILE A 259 12.25 24.27 6.01
C ILE A 259 13.12 24.37 4.74
N GLY A 260 12.85 25.34 3.86
CA GLY A 260 13.60 25.56 2.61
C GLY A 260 14.98 26.22 2.75
N ARG A 261 15.50 26.46 3.95
CA ARG A 261 16.82 27.07 4.19
C ARG A 261 17.81 26.22 4.96
N ALA A 262 17.54 24.95 5.16
CA ALA A 262 18.59 24.02 5.52
C ALA A 262 19.45 23.79 4.27
N HIS A 263 20.42 24.65 4.06
CA HIS A 263 21.47 24.44 3.05
C HIS A 263 22.13 23.09 3.34
N VAL A 264 22.03 22.18 2.37
CA VAL A 264 22.91 21.02 2.22
C VAL A 264 24.33 21.55 1.97
#